data_2e3668ee6ae5fe07dac548be9e4f3c4b
#
_entry.id   2e3668ee6ae5fe07dac548be9e4f3c4b
#
_cell.length_a   1.000
_cell.length_b   1.000
_cell.length_c   1.000
_cell.angle_alpha   90.00
_cell.angle_beta   90.00
_cell.angle_gamma   90.00
#
_symmetry.space_group_name_H-M   'P 1'
#
loop_
_entity.id
_entity.type
_entity.pdbx_description
1 polymer ?
#
loop_
_entity_poly.entity_id
_entity_poly.type
_entity_poly.pdbx_seq_one_letter_code
_entity_poly.pdbx_strand_id
1 'polypeptide(L)'
;MEKPKVIVICGPTASGKTALSIELAKKIDGEIVSADSMQIYKDMNIGSAKVTNEEMQGIKHYMIDCVSPNERFSVADYKINAKNAIEEIIKKGKTPIVVGGTGLYIDALIYEIEYKDIKIDENYRKELQEIEKNQGLEVLYKKALEIDPKAMEKISKNDSKRIMRVLEIYKATGKNKTEQEAESRLKEIPYDYKIFALTMDREKLYERINKRVDIMIENGLIDEVKNLLEKYSEFPTAMQGLGYKEVRDCLQEKITKDEMIEKIKQESRRYAKRQLTWFRKNKQTIWLNSLEEIDDNINIILEASNIEQ
;
A
#
# COMPACT_ATOMS: atom_id res chain seq x y z
N MET A 1 5.77 8.48 30.46
CA MET A 1 5.47 9.54 29.45
C MET A 1 4.38 9.01 28.53
N GLU A 2 3.44 9.84 28.15
CA GLU A 2 2.41 9.48 27.17
C GLU A 2 3.08 9.27 25.80
N LYS A 3 2.63 8.24 25.06
CA LYS A 3 3.19 7.94 23.74
C LYS A 3 2.77 9.02 22.75
N PRO A 4 3.68 9.45 21.84
CA PRO A 4 3.32 10.39 20.78
C PRO A 4 2.16 9.86 19.94
N LYS A 5 1.18 10.70 19.63
CA LYS A 5 0.03 10.34 18.81
C LYS A 5 0.40 10.34 17.34
N VAL A 6 -0.08 9.34 16.61
CA VAL A 6 0.02 9.23 15.15
C VAL A 6 -1.36 8.94 14.58
N ILE A 7 -1.86 9.84 13.75
CA ILE A 7 -3.14 9.64 13.07
C ILE A 7 -2.91 8.80 11.82
N VAL A 8 -3.75 7.79 11.61
CA VAL A 8 -3.73 6.95 10.40
C VAL A 8 -5.04 7.11 9.66
N ILE A 9 -5.00 7.66 8.43
CA ILE A 9 -6.15 7.77 7.54
C ILE A 9 -5.99 6.76 6.41
N CYS A 10 -6.77 5.70 6.46
CA CYS A 10 -6.75 4.63 5.47
C CYS A 10 -8.08 4.51 4.72
N GLY A 11 -8.15 3.61 3.74
CA GLY A 11 -9.37 3.39 2.96
C GLY A 11 -9.09 3.05 1.51
N PRO A 12 -10.13 2.74 0.73
CA PRO A 12 -9.97 2.34 -0.67
C PRO A 12 -9.49 3.50 -1.55
N THR A 13 -8.99 3.17 -2.73
CA THR A 13 -8.72 4.18 -3.77
C THR A 13 -10.01 4.96 -4.08
N ALA A 14 -9.89 6.22 -4.47
CA ALA A 14 -11.00 7.14 -4.77
C ALA A 14 -11.94 7.48 -3.58
N SER A 15 -11.53 7.20 -2.32
CA SER A 15 -12.36 7.50 -1.14
C SER A 15 -12.20 8.92 -0.57
N GLY A 16 -11.34 9.77 -1.11
CA GLY A 16 -11.18 11.15 -0.62
C GLY A 16 -10.14 11.32 0.51
N LYS A 17 -9.29 10.33 0.76
CA LYS A 17 -8.25 10.40 1.82
C LYS A 17 -7.37 11.63 1.73
N THR A 18 -6.92 11.99 0.53
CA THR A 18 -6.01 13.13 0.28
C THR A 18 -6.63 14.43 0.76
N ALA A 19 -7.85 14.74 0.35
CA ALA A 19 -8.53 15.97 0.75
C ALA A 19 -8.72 16.03 2.27
N LEU A 20 -9.24 14.94 2.88
CA LEU A 20 -9.42 14.87 4.33
C LEU A 20 -8.10 15.07 5.09
N SER A 21 -7.02 14.43 4.64
CA SER A 21 -5.74 14.50 5.35
C SER A 21 -5.08 15.87 5.26
N ILE A 22 -5.24 16.60 4.16
CA ILE A 22 -4.71 17.94 3.97
C ILE A 22 -5.46 18.94 4.86
N GLU A 23 -6.80 18.89 4.86
CA GLU A 23 -7.60 19.77 5.72
C GLU A 23 -7.37 19.48 7.21
N LEU A 24 -7.24 18.21 7.60
CA LEU A 24 -6.83 17.84 8.95
C LEU A 24 -5.44 18.38 9.29
N ALA A 25 -4.44 18.20 8.40
CA ALA A 25 -3.08 18.66 8.63
C ALA A 25 -2.99 20.17 8.88
N LYS A 26 -3.81 20.97 8.17
CA LYS A 26 -3.90 22.42 8.42
C LYS A 26 -4.44 22.74 9.82
N LYS A 27 -5.45 21.98 10.28
CA LYS A 27 -6.09 22.23 11.58
C LYS A 27 -5.22 21.87 12.79
N ILE A 28 -4.34 20.87 12.66
CA ILE A 28 -3.55 20.36 13.78
C ILE A 28 -2.03 20.56 13.62
N ASP A 29 -1.61 21.46 12.73
CA ASP A 29 -0.20 21.63 12.35
C ASP A 29 0.49 20.31 12.07
N GLY A 30 -0.12 19.49 11.21
CA GLY A 30 0.36 18.15 10.88
C GLY A 30 1.21 18.11 9.60
N GLU A 31 2.00 17.03 9.45
CA GLU A 31 2.69 16.67 8.21
C GLU A 31 2.30 15.25 7.80
N ILE A 32 2.33 14.94 6.51
CA ILE A 32 1.76 13.70 5.97
C ILE A 32 2.87 12.70 5.61
N VAL A 33 2.67 11.43 5.98
CA VAL A 33 3.50 10.30 5.56
C VAL A 33 2.65 9.38 4.66
N SER A 34 2.97 9.32 3.37
CA SER A 34 2.23 8.47 2.42
C SER A 34 2.43 6.98 2.73
N ALA A 35 1.34 6.22 2.76
CA ALA A 35 1.31 4.76 2.86
C ALA A 35 0.73 4.15 1.56
N ASP A 36 1.26 4.60 0.43
CA ASP A 36 0.92 4.08 -0.90
C ASP A 36 2.16 3.49 -1.58
N SER A 37 2.07 2.24 -2.02
CA SER A 37 3.20 1.50 -2.59
C SER A 37 3.55 1.91 -4.03
N MET A 38 2.76 2.79 -4.66
CA MET A 38 3.03 3.29 -6.01
C MET A 38 3.47 4.75 -6.01
N GLN A 39 2.94 5.60 -5.13
CA GLN A 39 3.33 7.00 -5.03
C GLN A 39 4.77 7.24 -4.57
N ILE A 40 5.42 6.22 -4.02
CA ILE A 40 6.84 6.25 -3.64
C ILE A 40 7.77 6.38 -4.85
N TYR A 41 7.34 5.89 -6.03
CA TYR A 41 8.17 5.88 -7.23
C TYR A 41 8.13 7.22 -7.95
N LYS A 42 9.32 7.70 -8.32
CA LYS A 42 9.50 8.88 -9.19
C LYS A 42 8.87 8.64 -10.56
N ASP A 43 8.42 9.70 -11.21
CA ASP A 43 7.86 9.69 -12.57
C ASP A 43 6.55 8.88 -12.74
N MET A 44 6.05 8.25 -11.69
CA MET A 44 4.79 7.51 -11.68
C MET A 44 3.69 8.36 -11.04
N ASN A 45 3.16 9.33 -11.79
CA ASN A 45 2.29 10.37 -11.27
C ASN A 45 0.81 10.10 -11.55
N ILE A 46 0.47 9.89 -12.82
CA ILE A 46 -0.92 9.75 -13.28
C ILE A 46 -1.51 8.43 -12.82
N GLY A 47 -0.85 7.31 -13.14
CA GLY A 47 -1.35 5.98 -12.80
C GLY A 47 -1.40 5.67 -11.30
N SER A 48 -0.55 6.31 -10.51
CA SER A 48 -0.59 6.23 -9.05
C SER A 48 -1.57 7.23 -8.42
N ALA A 49 -2.12 8.16 -9.21
CA ALA A 49 -2.86 9.34 -8.78
C ALA A 49 -2.13 10.06 -7.63
N LYS A 50 -0.87 10.36 -7.88
CA LYS A 50 0.00 11.07 -6.95
C LYS A 50 -0.56 12.46 -6.67
N VAL A 51 -0.53 12.87 -5.42
CA VAL A 51 -0.94 14.21 -5.01
C VAL A 51 -0.03 15.25 -5.67
N THR A 52 -0.61 16.28 -6.29
CA THR A 52 0.14 17.36 -6.92
C THR A 52 0.57 18.42 -5.89
N ASN A 53 1.51 19.29 -6.27
CA ASN A 53 1.94 20.39 -5.40
C ASN A 53 0.80 21.34 -5.05
N GLU A 54 -0.12 21.58 -5.99
CA GLU A 54 -1.31 22.37 -5.78
C GLU A 54 -2.25 21.70 -4.76
N GLU A 55 -2.47 20.39 -4.90
CA GLU A 55 -3.28 19.62 -3.96
C GLU A 55 -2.65 19.54 -2.58
N MET A 56 -1.32 19.50 -2.46
CA MET A 56 -0.60 19.49 -1.17
C MET A 56 -0.83 20.77 -0.36
N GLN A 57 -1.16 21.90 -0.99
CA GLN A 57 -1.47 23.18 -0.35
C GLN A 57 -0.44 23.63 0.71
N GLY A 58 0.84 23.35 0.45
CA GLY A 58 1.94 23.69 1.34
C GLY A 58 2.19 22.68 2.49
N ILE A 59 1.35 21.67 2.66
CA ILE A 59 1.57 20.60 3.64
C ILE A 59 2.70 19.69 3.16
N LYS A 60 3.70 19.47 4.01
CA LYS A 60 4.81 18.57 3.68
C LYS A 60 4.35 17.13 3.65
N HIS A 61 4.69 16.44 2.56
CA HIS A 61 4.45 15.02 2.36
C HIS A 61 5.78 14.26 2.31
N TYR A 62 5.84 13.16 3.06
CA TYR A 62 6.95 12.20 3.06
C TYR A 62 6.53 10.93 2.32
N MET A 63 7.48 10.13 1.91
CA MET A 63 7.27 8.86 1.22
C MET A 63 6.57 9.02 -0.14
N ILE A 64 6.85 10.13 -0.82
CA ILE A 64 6.44 10.41 -2.20
C ILE A 64 7.71 10.70 -2.99
N ASP A 65 7.82 10.19 -4.24
CA ASP A 65 8.95 10.39 -5.14
C ASP A 65 10.33 10.07 -4.54
N CYS A 66 10.40 9.12 -3.63
CA CYS A 66 11.63 8.80 -2.90
C CYS A 66 12.43 7.63 -3.50
N VAL A 67 11.84 6.85 -4.43
CA VAL A 67 12.46 5.66 -5.03
C VAL A 67 12.43 5.75 -6.54
N SER A 68 13.49 5.31 -7.22
CA SER A 68 13.50 5.19 -8.68
C SER A 68 12.72 3.94 -9.12
N PRO A 69 11.97 3.96 -10.25
CA PRO A 69 11.21 2.81 -10.74
C PRO A 69 12.03 1.55 -11.02
N ASN A 70 13.34 1.69 -11.25
CA ASN A 70 14.27 0.59 -11.47
C ASN A 70 14.87 0.03 -10.17
N GLU A 71 14.49 0.59 -9.01
CA GLU A 71 14.93 0.11 -7.71
C GLU A 71 13.87 -0.80 -7.06
N ARG A 72 14.34 -1.77 -6.28
CA ARG A 72 13.45 -2.55 -5.42
C ARG A 72 13.14 -1.75 -4.16
N PHE A 73 11.89 -1.79 -3.75
CA PHE A 73 11.46 -1.21 -2.49
C PHE A 73 10.50 -2.17 -1.79
N SER A 74 10.85 -2.57 -0.60
CA SER A 74 10.12 -3.55 0.19
C SER A 74 9.29 -2.89 1.30
N VAL A 75 8.42 -3.66 1.93
CA VAL A 75 7.70 -3.22 3.13
C VAL A 75 8.64 -2.95 4.31
N ALA A 76 9.81 -3.63 4.37
CA ALA A 76 10.84 -3.36 5.36
C ALA A 76 11.45 -1.97 5.16
N ASP A 77 11.80 -1.63 3.92
CA ASP A 77 12.30 -0.30 3.55
C ASP A 77 11.26 0.78 3.86
N TYR A 78 9.99 0.53 3.51
CA TYR A 78 8.90 1.43 3.85
C TYR A 78 8.83 1.69 5.35
N LYS A 79 8.82 0.64 6.17
CA LYS A 79 8.70 0.76 7.62
C LYS A 79 9.82 1.63 8.21
N ILE A 80 11.06 1.38 7.80
CA ILE A 80 12.23 2.15 8.28
C ILE A 80 12.08 3.63 7.90
N ASN A 81 11.84 3.91 6.63
CA ASN A 81 11.76 5.29 6.14
C ASN A 81 10.54 6.05 6.69
N ALA A 82 9.39 5.39 6.79
CA ALA A 82 8.19 5.99 7.36
C ALA A 82 8.36 6.29 8.86
N LYS A 83 9.02 5.43 9.62
CA LYS A 83 9.35 5.71 11.04
C LYS A 83 10.29 6.90 11.18
N ASN A 84 11.33 6.99 10.35
CA ASN A 84 12.21 8.15 10.33
C ASN A 84 11.45 9.44 10.03
N ALA A 85 10.51 9.40 9.09
CA ALA A 85 9.63 10.53 8.77
C ALA A 85 8.73 10.91 9.96
N ILE A 86 8.09 9.92 10.61
CA ILE A 86 7.28 10.14 11.81
C ILE A 86 8.11 10.81 12.92
N GLU A 87 9.31 10.30 13.19
CA GLU A 87 10.22 10.88 14.20
C GLU A 87 10.65 12.31 13.85
N GLU A 88 10.92 12.59 12.56
CA GLU A 88 11.25 13.94 12.10
C GLU A 88 10.08 14.91 12.35
N ILE A 89 8.85 14.49 12.06
CA ILE A 89 7.65 15.30 12.28
C ILE A 89 7.47 15.58 13.77
N ILE A 90 7.59 14.57 14.63
CA ILE A 90 7.48 14.71 16.08
C ILE A 90 8.56 15.65 16.64
N LYS A 91 9.81 15.54 16.18
CA LYS A 91 10.91 16.44 16.59
C LYS A 91 10.66 17.90 16.23
N LYS A 92 9.84 18.18 15.22
CA LYS A 92 9.40 19.54 14.86
C LYS A 92 8.24 20.05 15.73
N GLY A 93 7.72 19.24 16.65
CA GLY A 93 6.54 19.55 17.44
C GLY A 93 5.22 19.39 16.67
N LYS A 94 5.25 18.76 15.50
CA LYS A 94 4.07 18.58 14.64
C LYS A 94 3.43 17.20 14.80
N THR A 95 2.20 17.07 14.33
CA THR A 95 1.45 15.82 14.38
C THR A 95 1.65 15.00 13.11
N PRO A 96 2.18 13.75 13.19
CA PRO A 96 2.30 12.88 12.03
C PRO A 96 0.95 12.28 11.62
N ILE A 97 0.65 12.36 10.32
CA ILE A 97 -0.56 11.80 9.71
C ILE A 97 -0.13 10.79 8.65
N VAL A 98 -0.33 9.50 8.90
CA VAL A 98 -0.05 8.42 7.94
C VAL A 98 -1.27 8.24 7.04
N VAL A 99 -1.10 8.40 5.73
CA VAL A 99 -2.23 8.41 4.78
C VAL A 99 -2.01 7.42 3.65
N GLY A 100 -2.90 6.46 3.45
CA GLY A 100 -2.76 5.60 2.29
C GLY A 100 -3.74 4.43 2.17
N GLY A 101 -3.54 3.67 1.09
CA GLY A 101 -4.36 2.51 0.75
C GLY A 101 -3.63 1.16 0.85
N THR A 102 -2.31 1.16 1.11
CA THR A 102 -1.52 -0.06 1.18
C THR A 102 -1.56 -0.65 2.58
N GLY A 103 -2.53 -1.55 2.82
CA GLY A 103 -2.76 -2.15 4.13
C GLY A 103 -1.52 -2.83 4.73
N LEU A 104 -0.67 -3.45 3.90
CA LEU A 104 0.59 -4.06 4.35
C LEU A 104 1.55 -3.02 4.96
N TYR A 105 1.61 -1.81 4.38
CA TYR A 105 2.45 -0.73 4.89
C TYR A 105 1.94 -0.19 6.23
N ILE A 106 0.62 -0.02 6.32
CA ILE A 106 -0.03 0.44 7.56
C ILE A 106 0.16 -0.60 8.66
N ASP A 107 -0.08 -1.90 8.39
CA ASP A 107 0.11 -2.97 9.37
C ASP A 107 1.58 -3.05 9.84
N ALA A 108 2.54 -2.80 8.96
CA ALA A 108 3.96 -2.78 9.31
C ALA A 108 4.30 -1.74 10.39
N LEU A 109 3.62 -0.59 10.35
CA LEU A 109 3.77 0.48 11.34
C LEU A 109 3.00 0.20 12.62
N ILE A 110 1.68 -0.03 12.51
CA ILE A 110 0.79 -0.10 13.67
C ILE A 110 1.02 -1.34 14.55
N TYR A 111 1.53 -2.43 13.97
CA TYR A 111 1.84 -3.67 14.68
C TYR A 111 3.34 -3.90 14.88
N GLU A 112 4.18 -2.93 14.56
CA GLU A 112 5.65 -3.05 14.65
C GLU A 112 6.23 -4.32 14.00
N ILE A 113 5.56 -4.84 12.93
CA ILE A 113 5.96 -6.08 12.29
C ILE A 113 7.41 -5.98 11.81
N GLU A 114 8.26 -6.87 12.27
CA GLU A 114 9.62 -6.99 11.74
C GLU A 114 9.62 -7.81 10.46
N TYR A 115 9.89 -7.12 9.40
CA TYR A 115 10.29 -7.77 8.16
C TYR A 115 11.81 -7.86 8.21
N LYS A 116 12.35 -9.03 8.57
CA LYS A 116 13.79 -9.23 8.40
C LYS A 116 14.13 -8.95 6.95
N ASP A 117 15.19 -8.19 6.73
CA ASP A 117 15.72 -7.97 5.38
C ASP A 117 16.26 -9.31 4.87
N ILE A 118 15.32 -10.13 4.39
CA ILE A 118 15.63 -11.42 3.79
C ILE A 118 16.10 -11.10 2.40
N LYS A 119 17.43 -11.04 2.22
CA LYS A 119 18.00 -11.03 0.87
C LYS A 119 17.41 -12.22 0.13
N ILE A 120 16.70 -11.91 -0.95
CA ILE A 120 16.10 -12.93 -1.79
C ILE A 120 17.25 -13.75 -2.36
N ASP A 121 17.28 -15.03 -2.03
CA ASP A 121 18.18 -15.98 -2.70
C ASP A 121 17.61 -16.25 -4.11
N GLU A 122 18.14 -15.50 -5.09
CA GLU A 122 17.70 -15.60 -6.48
C GLU A 122 17.93 -17.02 -7.05
N ASN A 123 18.93 -17.76 -6.57
CA ASN A 123 19.16 -19.13 -7.00
C ASN A 123 18.05 -20.05 -6.45
N TYR A 124 17.73 -19.91 -5.17
CA TYR A 124 16.64 -20.67 -4.58
C TYR A 124 15.28 -20.32 -5.20
N ARG A 125 15.05 -19.05 -5.53
CA ARG A 125 13.84 -18.63 -6.25
C ARG A 125 13.75 -19.29 -7.63
N LYS A 126 14.83 -19.35 -8.39
CA LYS A 126 14.88 -20.05 -9.68
C LYS A 126 14.61 -21.55 -9.51
N GLU A 127 15.19 -22.18 -8.49
CA GLU A 127 14.93 -23.59 -8.15
C GLU A 127 13.42 -23.82 -7.90
N LEU A 128 12.77 -22.97 -7.10
CA LEU A 128 11.33 -23.06 -6.85
C LEU A 128 10.50 -22.88 -8.13
N GLN A 129 10.88 -21.95 -9.01
CA GLN A 129 10.23 -21.75 -10.30
C GLN A 129 10.39 -22.97 -11.23
N GLU A 130 11.56 -23.61 -11.24
CA GLU A 130 11.78 -24.84 -11.98
C GLU A 130 10.94 -26.01 -11.43
N ILE A 131 10.84 -26.13 -10.11
CA ILE A 131 9.95 -27.13 -9.48
C ILE A 131 8.50 -26.87 -9.89
N GLU A 132 8.02 -25.62 -9.82
CA GLU A 132 6.67 -25.27 -10.27
C GLU A 132 6.43 -25.67 -11.73
N LYS A 133 7.39 -25.35 -12.61
CA LYS A 133 7.30 -25.64 -14.05
C LYS A 133 7.27 -27.13 -14.35
N ASN A 134 8.12 -27.91 -13.67
CA ASN A 134 8.35 -29.31 -14.01
C ASN A 134 7.44 -30.30 -13.23
N GLN A 135 7.06 -29.95 -12.01
CA GLN A 135 6.31 -30.82 -11.08
C GLN A 135 4.96 -30.24 -10.64
N GLY A 136 4.69 -28.99 -11.00
CA GLY A 136 3.45 -28.29 -10.65
C GLY A 136 3.50 -27.58 -9.29
N LEU A 137 2.63 -26.59 -9.13
CA LEU A 137 2.53 -25.77 -7.93
C LEU A 137 2.12 -26.54 -6.67
N GLU A 138 1.41 -27.66 -6.84
CA GLU A 138 0.94 -28.49 -5.72
C GLU A 138 2.10 -29.05 -4.88
N VAL A 139 3.24 -29.36 -5.50
CA VAL A 139 4.43 -29.84 -4.79
C VAL A 139 4.97 -28.76 -3.84
N LEU A 140 5.04 -27.51 -4.30
CA LEU A 140 5.47 -26.37 -3.47
C LEU A 140 4.45 -26.07 -2.38
N TYR A 141 3.14 -26.18 -2.69
CA TYR A 141 2.08 -25.99 -1.71
C TYR A 141 2.19 -26.99 -0.55
N LYS A 142 2.42 -28.28 -0.82
CA LYS A 142 2.61 -29.32 0.20
C LYS A 142 3.82 -29.02 1.08
N LYS A 143 4.96 -28.68 0.48
CA LYS A 143 6.18 -28.28 1.22
C LYS A 143 5.92 -27.06 2.13
N ALA A 144 5.23 -26.05 1.62
CA ALA A 144 4.89 -24.85 2.40
C ALA A 144 3.90 -25.16 3.54
N LEU A 145 2.96 -26.09 3.31
CA LEU A 145 1.99 -26.53 4.32
C LEU A 145 2.69 -27.27 5.48
N GLU A 146 3.69 -28.07 5.22
CA GLU A 146 4.51 -28.74 6.25
C GLU A 146 5.28 -27.73 7.11
N ILE A 147 5.75 -26.62 6.51
CA ILE A 147 6.55 -25.59 7.18
C ILE A 147 5.67 -24.64 7.98
N ASP A 148 4.57 -24.15 7.41
CA ASP A 148 3.71 -23.13 8.03
C ASP A 148 2.22 -23.41 7.74
N PRO A 149 1.60 -24.40 8.42
CA PRO A 149 0.19 -24.72 8.21
C PRO A 149 -0.74 -23.52 8.40
N LYS A 150 -0.46 -22.68 9.41
CA LYS A 150 -1.29 -21.50 9.74
C LYS A 150 -1.23 -20.42 8.67
N ALA A 151 -0.08 -20.17 8.07
CA ALA A 151 0.02 -19.27 6.92
C ALA A 151 -0.74 -19.84 5.72
N MET A 152 -0.64 -21.14 5.49
CA MET A 152 -1.24 -21.79 4.33
C MET A 152 -2.76 -21.90 4.39
N GLU A 153 -3.39 -21.84 5.57
CA GLU A 153 -4.86 -21.69 5.71
C GLU A 153 -5.39 -20.43 5.01
N LYS A 154 -4.55 -19.38 4.89
CA LYS A 154 -4.91 -18.08 4.33
C LYS A 154 -4.40 -17.87 2.90
N ILE A 155 -3.60 -18.80 2.38
CA ILE A 155 -2.97 -18.71 1.07
C ILE A 155 -3.69 -19.65 0.11
N SER A 156 -4.18 -19.12 -1.00
CA SER A 156 -4.79 -19.93 -2.06
C SER A 156 -3.77 -20.92 -2.64
N LYS A 157 -4.22 -22.14 -2.94
CA LYS A 157 -3.41 -23.17 -3.62
C LYS A 157 -2.87 -22.72 -4.99
N ASN A 158 -3.48 -21.68 -5.58
CA ASN A 158 -3.09 -21.13 -6.87
C ASN A 158 -2.22 -19.85 -6.74
N ASP A 159 -1.83 -19.45 -5.52
CA ASP A 159 -1.01 -18.25 -5.30
C ASP A 159 0.48 -18.63 -5.21
N SER A 160 1.07 -18.89 -6.38
CA SER A 160 2.48 -19.28 -6.51
C SER A 160 3.43 -18.32 -5.78
N LYS A 161 3.22 -17.02 -5.93
CA LYS A 161 4.08 -16.00 -5.31
C LYS A 161 4.09 -16.08 -3.78
N ARG A 162 2.91 -16.27 -3.15
CA ARG A 162 2.81 -16.38 -1.69
C ARG A 162 3.32 -17.70 -1.18
N ILE A 163 3.07 -18.79 -1.90
CA ILE A 163 3.58 -20.12 -1.58
C ILE A 163 5.11 -20.11 -1.58
N MET A 164 5.74 -19.63 -2.67
CA MET A 164 7.19 -19.51 -2.75
C MET A 164 7.75 -18.62 -1.64
N ARG A 165 7.06 -17.52 -1.29
CA ARG A 165 7.51 -16.63 -0.23
C ARG A 165 7.57 -17.30 1.14
N VAL A 166 6.66 -18.21 1.45
CA VAL A 166 6.72 -19.01 2.70
C VAL A 166 7.99 -19.84 2.74
N LEU A 167 8.32 -20.50 1.61
CA LEU A 167 9.52 -21.34 1.49
C LEU A 167 10.81 -20.51 1.58
N GLU A 168 10.86 -19.35 0.90
CA GLU A 168 11.98 -18.40 0.94
C GLU A 168 12.27 -17.90 2.37
N ILE A 169 11.22 -17.52 3.09
CA ILE A 169 11.34 -17.04 4.48
C ILE A 169 11.95 -18.13 5.36
N TYR A 170 11.44 -19.34 5.26
CA TYR A 170 11.94 -20.46 6.06
C TYR A 170 13.39 -20.81 5.70
N LYS A 171 13.72 -20.86 4.41
CA LYS A 171 15.09 -21.12 3.93
C LYS A 171 16.09 -20.09 4.47
N ALA A 172 15.70 -18.82 4.48
CA ALA A 172 16.59 -17.72 4.88
C ALA A 172 16.73 -17.55 6.39
N THR A 173 15.73 -17.96 7.18
CA THR A 173 15.67 -17.61 8.61
C THR A 173 15.61 -18.81 9.56
N GLY A 174 15.31 -20.00 9.05
CA GLY A 174 15.01 -21.18 9.87
C GLY A 174 13.71 -21.11 10.66
N LYS A 175 12.93 -20.00 10.53
CA LYS A 175 11.65 -19.79 11.21
C LYS A 175 10.53 -19.65 10.18
N ASN A 176 9.35 -20.15 10.50
CA ASN A 176 8.21 -19.95 9.64
C ASN A 176 7.65 -18.51 9.75
N LYS A 177 6.85 -18.11 8.77
CA LYS A 177 6.30 -16.75 8.68
C LYS A 177 5.39 -16.44 9.88
N THR A 178 4.57 -17.39 10.32
CA THR A 178 3.64 -17.22 11.42
C THR A 178 4.37 -16.98 12.75
N GLU A 179 5.48 -17.68 12.99
CA GLU A 179 6.33 -17.47 14.16
C GLU A 179 6.95 -16.07 14.17
N GLN A 180 7.48 -15.60 13.03
CA GLN A 180 8.08 -14.27 12.92
C GLN A 180 7.04 -13.16 13.16
N GLU A 181 5.84 -13.30 12.59
CA GLU A 181 4.75 -12.34 12.81
C GLU A 181 4.32 -12.34 14.30
N ALA A 182 4.28 -13.49 14.95
CA ALA A 182 3.93 -13.60 16.36
C ALA A 182 4.99 -12.94 17.27
N GLU A 183 6.28 -13.20 17.03
CA GLU A 183 7.38 -12.58 17.75
C GLU A 183 7.37 -11.04 17.57
N SER A 184 7.09 -10.55 16.37
CA SER A 184 7.02 -9.11 16.10
C SER A 184 5.93 -8.41 16.92
N ARG A 185 4.79 -9.06 17.09
CA ARG A 185 3.64 -8.50 17.84
C ARG A 185 3.86 -8.41 19.36
N LEU A 186 4.91 -9.04 19.88
CA LEU A 186 5.29 -8.92 21.29
C LEU A 186 6.10 -7.64 21.57
N LYS A 187 6.51 -6.91 20.54
CA LYS A 187 7.26 -5.68 20.70
C LYS A 187 6.38 -4.53 21.16
N GLU A 188 6.96 -3.66 21.95
CA GLU A 188 6.29 -2.44 22.37
C GLU A 188 6.09 -1.51 21.16
N ILE A 189 4.84 -1.06 20.99
CA ILE A 189 4.48 -0.07 19.97
C ILE A 189 4.86 1.31 20.52
N PRO A 190 5.76 2.07 19.84
CA PRO A 190 6.29 3.32 20.40
C PRO A 190 5.33 4.51 20.30
N TYR A 191 4.25 4.39 19.53
CA TYR A 191 3.29 5.45 19.26
C TYR A 191 1.88 5.05 19.66
N ASP A 192 1.02 6.05 19.96
CA ASP A 192 -0.42 5.88 20.07
C ASP A 192 -1.08 6.09 18.72
N TYR A 193 -1.30 5.00 17.98
CA TYR A 193 -1.94 5.04 16.67
C TYR A 193 -3.46 5.16 16.77
N LYS A 194 -4.02 6.23 16.21
CA LYS A 194 -5.47 6.41 16.03
C LYS A 194 -5.83 6.14 14.57
N ILE A 195 -6.61 5.09 14.33
CA ILE A 195 -6.82 4.54 12.99
C ILE A 195 -8.23 4.85 12.51
N PHE A 196 -8.31 5.59 11.41
CA PHE A 196 -9.54 5.99 10.75
C PHE A 196 -9.56 5.43 9.33
N ALA A 197 -10.69 4.83 8.94
CA ALA A 197 -10.86 4.30 7.59
C ALA A 197 -12.05 4.94 6.89
N LEU A 198 -11.80 5.52 5.73
CA LEU A 198 -12.86 6.05 4.88
C LEU A 198 -13.64 4.93 4.20
N THR A 199 -14.95 5.06 4.22
CA THR A 199 -15.87 4.18 3.47
C THR A 199 -16.98 5.01 2.84
N MET A 200 -17.67 4.42 1.88
CA MET A 200 -18.89 4.95 1.27
C MET A 200 -19.72 3.81 0.67
N ASP A 201 -20.89 4.13 0.19
CA ASP A 201 -21.70 3.23 -0.60
C ASP A 201 -20.91 2.63 -1.77
N ARG A 202 -21.11 1.33 -2.01
CA ARG A 202 -20.35 0.57 -3.01
C ARG A 202 -20.54 1.10 -4.43
N GLU A 203 -21.75 1.50 -4.79
CA GLU A 203 -22.06 1.99 -6.13
C GLU A 203 -21.36 3.31 -6.38
N LYS A 204 -21.45 4.24 -5.43
CA LYS A 204 -20.75 5.53 -5.49
C LYS A 204 -19.23 5.37 -5.52
N LEU A 205 -18.68 4.41 -4.76
CA LEU A 205 -17.26 4.12 -4.82
C LEU A 205 -16.83 3.64 -6.21
N TYR A 206 -17.62 2.76 -6.82
CA TYR A 206 -17.33 2.23 -8.15
C TYR A 206 -17.45 3.29 -9.25
N GLU A 207 -18.43 4.18 -9.17
CA GLU A 207 -18.54 5.33 -10.05
C GLU A 207 -17.32 6.24 -9.97
N ARG A 208 -16.89 6.59 -8.74
CA ARG A 208 -15.67 7.40 -8.52
C ARG A 208 -14.42 6.72 -9.06
N ILE A 209 -14.28 5.40 -8.87
CA ILE A 209 -13.16 4.63 -9.40
C ILE A 209 -13.17 4.67 -10.92
N ASN A 210 -14.30 4.40 -11.57
CA ASN A 210 -14.40 4.40 -13.02
C ASN A 210 -14.07 5.79 -13.60
N LYS A 211 -14.68 6.85 -13.06
CA LYS A 211 -14.39 8.23 -13.46
C LYS A 211 -12.92 8.59 -13.30
N ARG A 212 -12.28 8.15 -12.21
CA ARG A 212 -10.85 8.39 -11.99
C ARG A 212 -9.99 7.71 -13.05
N VAL A 213 -10.34 6.52 -13.50
CA VAL A 213 -9.62 5.84 -14.59
C VAL A 213 -9.77 6.62 -15.90
N ASP A 214 -10.98 7.11 -16.22
CA ASP A 214 -11.21 7.91 -17.41
C ASP A 214 -10.34 9.19 -17.38
N ILE A 215 -10.30 9.89 -16.25
CA ILE A 215 -9.43 11.06 -16.05
C ILE A 215 -7.93 10.70 -16.19
N MET A 216 -7.49 9.55 -15.68
CA MET A 216 -6.10 9.11 -15.86
C MET A 216 -5.75 8.91 -17.35
N ILE A 217 -6.65 8.36 -18.15
CA ILE A 217 -6.45 8.19 -19.59
C ILE A 217 -6.41 9.55 -20.30
N GLU A 218 -7.32 10.47 -19.97
CA GLU A 218 -7.36 11.83 -20.50
C GLU A 218 -6.09 12.62 -20.15
N ASN A 219 -5.58 12.46 -18.95
CA ASN A 219 -4.35 13.11 -18.47
C ASN A 219 -3.06 12.49 -19.02
N GLY A 220 -3.13 11.46 -19.88
CA GLY A 220 -1.97 10.92 -20.58
C GLY A 220 -1.29 9.73 -19.87
N LEU A 221 -2.03 8.88 -19.16
CA LEU A 221 -1.46 7.66 -18.54
C LEU A 221 -0.67 6.79 -19.53
N ILE A 222 -1.12 6.72 -20.81
CA ILE A 222 -0.45 5.93 -21.82
C ILE A 222 0.94 6.52 -22.12
N ASP A 223 1.04 7.84 -22.23
CA ASP A 223 2.30 8.52 -22.50
C ASP A 223 3.23 8.48 -21.29
N GLU A 224 2.70 8.56 -20.06
CA GLU A 224 3.49 8.33 -18.85
C GLU A 224 4.17 6.96 -18.89
N VAL A 225 3.44 5.89 -19.24
CA VAL A 225 4.01 4.53 -19.31
C VAL A 225 5.03 4.40 -20.45
N LYS A 226 4.79 5.01 -21.61
CA LYS A 226 5.78 5.04 -22.71
C LYS A 226 7.09 5.68 -22.26
N ASN A 227 7.02 6.86 -21.66
CA ASN A 227 8.17 7.59 -21.14
C ASN A 227 8.93 6.78 -20.09
N LEU A 228 8.22 6.06 -19.19
CA LEU A 228 8.85 5.18 -18.22
C LEU A 228 9.61 4.04 -18.91
N LEU A 229 9.01 3.38 -19.91
CA LEU A 229 9.63 2.27 -20.64
C LEU A 229 10.85 2.72 -21.47
N GLU A 230 10.87 3.97 -21.94
CA GLU A 230 12.01 4.56 -22.63
C GLU A 230 13.14 4.95 -21.67
N LYS A 231 12.77 5.48 -20.48
CA LYS A 231 13.72 5.99 -19.49
C LYS A 231 14.40 4.91 -18.68
N TYR A 232 13.69 3.81 -18.37
CA TYR A 232 14.15 2.76 -17.48
C TYR A 232 14.17 1.40 -18.18
N SER A 233 15.26 0.66 -18.05
CA SER A 233 15.43 -0.66 -18.66
C SER A 233 14.79 -1.79 -17.86
N GLU A 234 14.67 -1.61 -16.53
CA GLU A 234 14.18 -2.64 -15.62
C GLU A 234 13.17 -2.09 -14.62
N PHE A 235 12.22 -2.91 -14.25
CA PHE A 235 11.17 -2.58 -13.27
C PHE A 235 10.94 -3.74 -12.31
N PRO A 236 11.72 -3.86 -11.25
CA PRO A 236 11.59 -4.99 -10.31
C PRO A 236 10.20 -5.11 -9.68
N THR A 237 9.56 -3.98 -9.37
CA THR A 237 8.24 -3.92 -8.72
C THR A 237 7.31 -2.86 -9.30
N ALA A 238 7.81 -1.70 -9.69
CA ALA A 238 7.02 -0.54 -10.07
C ALA A 238 5.98 -0.82 -11.17
N MET A 239 6.36 -1.48 -12.25
CA MET A 239 5.47 -1.81 -13.38
C MET A 239 4.40 -2.89 -13.06
N GLN A 240 4.39 -3.44 -11.83
CA GLN A 240 3.30 -4.30 -11.33
C GLN A 240 2.11 -3.46 -10.81
N GLY A 241 2.28 -2.15 -10.70
CA GLY A 241 1.22 -1.22 -10.31
C GLY A 241 0.01 -1.33 -11.22
N LEU A 242 -1.15 -1.16 -10.63
CA LEU A 242 -2.42 -1.18 -11.34
C LEU A 242 -2.50 0.02 -12.29
N GLY A 243 -2.93 -0.20 -13.52
CA GLY A 243 -2.88 0.76 -14.62
C GLY A 243 -1.61 0.61 -15.46
N TYR A 244 -0.44 0.55 -14.83
CA TYR A 244 0.86 0.46 -15.53
C TYR A 244 1.04 -0.85 -16.29
N LYS A 245 0.69 -1.96 -15.66
CA LYS A 245 0.74 -3.28 -16.28
C LYS A 245 -0.20 -3.39 -17.47
N GLU A 246 -1.42 -2.91 -17.32
CA GLU A 246 -2.46 -2.97 -18.36
C GLU A 246 -2.08 -2.09 -19.56
N VAL A 247 -1.55 -0.89 -19.32
CA VAL A 247 -1.05 -0.02 -20.39
C VAL A 247 0.13 -0.64 -21.12
N ARG A 248 1.09 -1.23 -20.38
CA ARG A 248 2.20 -1.97 -21.01
C ARG A 248 1.70 -3.12 -21.89
N ASP A 249 0.71 -3.89 -21.44
CA ASP A 249 0.13 -4.98 -22.24
C ASP A 249 -0.56 -4.44 -23.50
N CYS A 250 -1.18 -3.26 -23.45
CA CYS A 250 -1.76 -2.57 -24.62
C CYS A 250 -0.67 -2.07 -25.58
N LEU A 251 0.40 -1.46 -25.08
CA LEU A 251 1.53 -1.01 -25.88
C LEU A 251 2.27 -2.17 -26.59
N GLN A 252 2.17 -3.37 -26.02
CA GLN A 252 2.68 -4.61 -26.62
C GLN A 252 1.65 -5.32 -27.53
N GLU A 253 0.54 -4.64 -27.87
CA GLU A 253 -0.53 -5.16 -28.74
C GLU A 253 -1.18 -6.48 -28.25
N LYS A 254 -1.07 -6.78 -26.95
CA LYS A 254 -1.70 -7.96 -26.34
C LYS A 254 -3.18 -7.78 -26.08
N ILE A 255 -3.60 -6.54 -25.87
CA ILE A 255 -4.98 -6.12 -25.65
C ILE A 255 -5.24 -4.79 -26.35
N THR A 256 -6.47 -4.54 -26.74
CA THR A 256 -6.91 -3.25 -27.31
C THR A 256 -6.96 -2.16 -26.25
N LYS A 257 -7.06 -0.89 -26.67
CA LYS A 257 -7.20 0.26 -25.78
C LYS A 257 -8.48 0.17 -24.95
N ASP A 258 -9.58 -0.24 -25.54
CA ASP A 258 -10.87 -0.36 -24.82
C ASP A 258 -10.82 -1.49 -23.78
N GLU A 259 -10.26 -2.64 -24.13
CA GLU A 259 -10.03 -3.73 -23.19
C GLU A 259 -9.10 -3.31 -22.04
N MET A 260 -8.06 -2.53 -22.33
CA MET A 260 -7.15 -1.98 -21.31
C MET A 260 -7.91 -1.10 -20.32
N ILE A 261 -8.72 -0.15 -20.79
CA ILE A 261 -9.50 0.75 -19.93
C ILE A 261 -10.45 -0.02 -19.03
N GLU A 262 -11.22 -0.94 -19.62
CA GLU A 262 -12.18 -1.76 -18.85
C GLU A 262 -11.46 -2.66 -17.83
N LYS A 263 -10.31 -3.20 -18.17
CA LYS A 263 -9.48 -4.00 -17.27
C LYS A 263 -8.94 -3.18 -16.10
N ILE A 264 -8.47 -1.96 -16.35
CA ILE A 264 -8.03 -1.04 -15.28
C ILE A 264 -9.18 -0.71 -14.34
N LYS A 265 -10.37 -0.37 -14.86
CA LYS A 265 -11.57 -0.13 -14.05
C LYS A 265 -11.93 -1.34 -13.20
N GLN A 266 -11.96 -2.53 -13.81
CA GLN A 266 -12.29 -3.78 -13.11
C GLN A 266 -11.29 -4.09 -11.98
N GLU A 267 -9.99 -4.04 -12.27
CA GLU A 267 -8.94 -4.34 -11.29
C GLU A 267 -8.89 -3.28 -10.18
N SER A 268 -9.18 -2.01 -10.48
CA SER A 268 -9.31 -0.94 -9.49
C SER A 268 -10.47 -1.20 -8.52
N ARG A 269 -11.63 -1.64 -9.02
CA ARG A 269 -12.76 -2.03 -8.16
C ARG A 269 -12.43 -3.26 -7.30
N ARG A 270 -11.72 -4.24 -7.86
CA ARG A 270 -11.23 -5.41 -7.10
C ARG A 270 -10.22 -5.02 -6.04
N TYR A 271 -9.33 -4.09 -6.36
CA TYR A 271 -8.35 -3.57 -5.41
C TYR A 271 -9.04 -2.84 -4.25
N ALA A 272 -9.98 -1.96 -4.52
CA ALA A 272 -10.76 -1.27 -3.50
C ALA A 272 -11.48 -2.26 -2.56
N LYS A 273 -12.08 -3.33 -3.10
CA LYS A 273 -12.66 -4.40 -2.28
C LYS A 273 -11.64 -5.09 -1.38
N ARG A 274 -10.42 -5.36 -1.90
CA ARG A 274 -9.33 -5.95 -1.09
C ARG A 274 -8.90 -5.01 0.03
N GLN A 275 -8.78 -3.69 -0.25
CA GLN A 275 -8.43 -2.68 0.75
C GLN A 275 -9.46 -2.64 1.88
N LEU A 276 -10.76 -2.56 1.58
CA LEU A 276 -11.83 -2.58 2.58
C LEU A 276 -11.80 -3.86 3.41
N THR A 277 -11.60 -5.01 2.77
CA THR A 277 -11.47 -6.30 3.48
C THR A 277 -10.27 -6.32 4.40
N TRP A 278 -9.17 -5.66 4.01
CA TRP A 278 -7.97 -5.56 4.83
C TRP A 278 -8.23 -4.74 6.09
N PHE A 279 -8.74 -3.52 5.94
CA PHE A 279 -8.95 -2.60 7.07
C PHE A 279 -10.02 -3.08 8.04
N ARG A 280 -11.01 -3.86 7.60
CA ARG A 280 -12.03 -4.47 8.48
C ARG A 280 -11.48 -5.49 9.48
N LYS A 281 -10.24 -5.97 9.30
CA LYS A 281 -9.61 -6.91 10.25
C LYS A 281 -9.20 -6.24 11.55
N ASN A 282 -8.90 -4.96 11.52
CA ASN A 282 -8.53 -4.21 12.70
C ASN A 282 -9.78 -3.66 13.39
N LYS A 283 -10.08 -4.20 14.57
CA LYS A 283 -11.27 -3.81 15.36
C LYS A 283 -11.18 -2.41 15.98
N GLN A 284 -9.98 -1.82 16.04
CA GLN A 284 -9.76 -0.48 16.58
C GLN A 284 -9.99 0.60 15.51
N THR A 285 -10.26 0.22 14.27
CA THR A 285 -10.51 1.16 13.19
C THR A 285 -11.85 1.87 13.37
N ILE A 286 -11.81 3.19 13.43
CA ILE A 286 -13.00 4.07 13.40
C ILE A 286 -13.34 4.34 11.94
N TRP A 287 -14.58 4.02 11.54
CA TRP A 287 -15.02 4.17 10.17
C TRP A 287 -15.67 5.53 9.96
N LEU A 288 -15.19 6.26 8.94
CA LEU A 288 -15.68 7.57 8.52
C LEU A 288 -16.44 7.45 7.20
N ASN A 289 -17.53 8.17 7.07
CA ASN A 289 -18.29 8.21 5.83
C ASN A 289 -17.71 9.30 4.90
N SER A 290 -17.17 8.89 3.76
CA SER A 290 -16.58 9.81 2.76
C SER A 290 -17.61 10.70 2.04
N LEU A 291 -18.89 10.54 2.32
CA LEU A 291 -19.98 11.37 1.75
C LEU A 291 -20.42 12.46 2.71
N GLU A 292 -20.00 12.40 3.96
CA GLU A 292 -20.18 13.47 4.94
C GLU A 292 -19.23 14.64 4.62
N GLU A 293 -19.54 15.80 5.16
CA GLU A 293 -18.67 16.96 5.05
C GLU A 293 -17.29 16.67 5.67
N ILE A 294 -16.26 17.25 5.10
CA ILE A 294 -14.87 17.02 5.57
C ILE A 294 -14.72 17.45 7.02
N ASP A 295 -15.34 18.56 7.42
CA ASP A 295 -15.27 19.09 8.77
C ASP A 295 -15.91 18.15 9.80
N ASP A 296 -17.00 17.48 9.47
CA ASP A 296 -17.64 16.49 10.35
C ASP A 296 -16.69 15.30 10.60
N ASN A 297 -16.08 14.79 9.55
CA ASN A 297 -15.09 13.73 9.67
C ASN A 297 -13.85 14.18 10.48
N ILE A 298 -13.41 15.42 10.31
CA ILE A 298 -12.29 15.96 11.10
C ILE A 298 -12.67 16.06 12.58
N ASN A 299 -13.86 16.52 12.91
CA ASN A 299 -14.32 16.61 14.29
C ASN A 299 -14.30 15.23 14.97
N ILE A 300 -14.77 14.19 14.29
CA ILE A 300 -14.68 12.80 14.78
C ILE A 300 -13.22 12.40 15.03
N ILE A 301 -12.30 12.75 14.13
CA ILE A 301 -10.88 12.44 14.27
C ILE A 301 -10.28 13.13 15.50
N LEU A 302 -10.54 14.43 15.67
CA LEU A 302 -10.01 15.24 16.77
C LEU A 302 -10.52 14.71 18.13
N GLU A 303 -11.81 14.47 18.25
CA GLU A 303 -12.43 13.93 19.44
C GLU A 303 -11.85 12.57 19.83
N ALA A 304 -11.84 11.62 18.87
CA ALA A 304 -11.33 10.25 19.11
C ALA A 304 -9.82 10.22 19.37
N SER A 305 -9.08 11.24 18.94
CA SER A 305 -7.63 11.35 19.13
C SER A 305 -7.25 12.15 20.38
N ASN A 306 -8.19 12.79 21.06
CA ASN A 306 -7.96 13.75 22.13
C ASN A 306 -6.90 14.81 21.73
N ILE A 307 -7.07 15.40 20.55
CA ILE A 307 -6.24 16.49 20.03
C ILE A 307 -7.08 17.78 20.12
N GLU A 308 -6.58 18.73 20.90
CA GLU A 308 -7.17 20.07 20.97
C GLU A 308 -6.82 20.86 19.70
N GLN A 309 -7.71 21.80 19.31
CA GLN A 309 -7.50 22.68 18.16
C GLN A 309 -6.55 23.81 18.48
#